data_5738b0d662f581ef697b8f442b2e5c01
#
_entry.id   5738b0d662f581ef697b8f442b2e5c01
#
_cell.length_a   1.000
_cell.length_b   1.000
_cell.length_c   1.000
_cell.angle_alpha   90.00
_cell.angle_beta   90.00
_cell.angle_gamma   90.00
#
_symmetry.space_group_name_H-M   'P 1'
#
loop_
_entity.id
_entity.type
_entity.pdbx_description
1 polymer ?
#
loop_
_entity_poly.entity_id
_entity_poly.type
_entity_poly.pdbx_seq_one_letter_code
_entity_poly.pdbx_strand_id
1 'polypeptide(L)'
;MNVYEYISPCHFGLEAVLKKEISDLGYEITNVDNGRVSYKGDINTCARANMFLRTTERVLLKVASFRAETFDELFENIKAVPWEEFIPVDGKFWVAKASSINSKLFSPSDIQSIIKKAIVERLKKIYKIEWFEESGSSYPLRVTIMKDEVTVCLDTSGESLHRRGYRKLTSKAPIT
;
A
#
# COMPACT_ATOMS: atom_id res chain seq x y z
N MET A 1 13.37 -15.14 -9.44
CA MET A 1 13.18 -13.87 -8.72
C MET A 1 11.68 -13.60 -8.63
N ASN A 2 11.17 -13.33 -7.46
CA ASN A 2 9.76 -12.96 -7.32
C ASN A 2 9.54 -11.58 -7.92
N VAL A 3 8.51 -11.46 -8.76
CA VAL A 3 8.09 -10.19 -9.35
C VAL A 3 6.91 -9.66 -8.55
N TYR A 4 7.03 -8.43 -8.10
CA TYR A 4 6.00 -7.72 -7.34
C TYR A 4 5.38 -6.61 -8.19
N GLU A 5 4.16 -6.23 -7.85
CA GLU A 5 3.52 -5.06 -8.43
C GLU A 5 3.54 -3.90 -7.43
N TYR A 6 3.97 -2.74 -7.91
CA TYR A 6 4.03 -1.51 -7.13
C TYR A 6 3.04 -0.49 -7.67
N ILE A 7 2.53 0.35 -6.79
CA ILE A 7 1.64 1.47 -7.12
C ILE A 7 2.24 2.74 -6.53
N SER A 8 2.45 3.72 -7.39
CA SER A 8 2.93 5.05 -6.98
C SER A 8 1.84 6.09 -7.25
N PRO A 9 1.20 6.64 -6.20
CA PRO A 9 0.24 7.74 -6.36
C PRO A 9 0.96 9.05 -6.67
N CYS A 10 0.32 9.91 -7.45
CA CYS A 10 0.78 11.25 -7.77
C CYS A 10 -0.40 12.23 -7.80
N HIS A 11 -0.10 13.52 -7.85
CA HIS A 11 -1.12 14.52 -8.13
C HIS A 11 -1.67 14.39 -9.55
N PHE A 12 -2.95 14.69 -9.73
CA PHE A 12 -3.60 14.66 -11.04
C PHE A 12 -2.85 15.52 -12.06
N GLY A 13 -2.64 14.97 -13.24
CA GLY A 13 -1.89 15.61 -14.32
C GLY A 13 -0.38 15.31 -14.33
N LEU A 14 0.16 14.67 -13.30
CA LEU A 14 1.57 14.25 -13.23
C LEU A 14 1.80 12.81 -13.66
N GLU A 15 0.77 12.08 -14.06
CA GLU A 15 0.86 10.66 -14.38
C GLU A 15 1.86 10.39 -15.52
N ALA A 16 1.88 11.24 -16.55
CA ALA A 16 2.81 11.09 -17.67
C ALA A 16 4.27 11.30 -17.23
N VAL A 17 4.52 12.26 -16.33
CA VAL A 17 5.85 12.54 -15.78
C VAL A 17 6.30 11.37 -14.91
N LEU A 18 5.45 10.92 -13.99
CA LEU A 18 5.75 9.79 -13.12
C LEU A 18 5.99 8.51 -13.92
N LYS A 19 5.15 8.23 -14.94
CA LYS A 19 5.36 7.12 -15.87
C LYS A 19 6.75 7.16 -16.50
N LYS A 20 7.18 8.35 -16.96
CA LYS A 20 8.51 8.52 -17.52
C LYS A 20 9.60 8.26 -16.49
N GLU A 21 9.51 8.79 -15.28
CA GLU A 21 10.49 8.54 -14.22
C GLU A 21 10.62 7.04 -13.90
N ILE A 22 9.50 6.30 -13.83
CA ILE A 22 9.49 4.85 -13.58
C ILE A 22 10.15 4.09 -14.76
N SER A 23 9.82 4.47 -15.99
CA SER A 23 10.41 3.85 -17.19
C SER A 23 11.91 4.14 -17.29
N ASP A 24 12.36 5.33 -16.94
CA ASP A 24 13.79 5.72 -16.93
C ASP A 24 14.59 4.91 -15.85
N LEU A 25 13.93 4.43 -14.80
CA LEU A 25 14.50 3.49 -13.83
C LEU A 25 14.57 2.04 -14.34
N GLY A 26 13.98 1.76 -15.50
CA GLY A 26 14.00 0.45 -16.16
C GLY A 26 12.84 -0.48 -15.75
N TYR A 27 11.75 0.05 -15.16
CA TYR A 27 10.62 -0.75 -14.74
C TYR A 27 9.49 -0.79 -15.78
N GLU A 28 8.83 -1.95 -15.88
CA GLU A 28 7.69 -2.17 -16.76
C GLU A 28 6.42 -1.57 -16.16
N ILE A 29 5.79 -0.65 -16.90
CA ILE A 29 4.49 -0.06 -16.52
C ILE A 29 3.39 -1.08 -16.81
N THR A 30 2.55 -1.38 -15.82
CA THR A 30 1.40 -2.27 -15.96
C THR A 30 0.08 -1.51 -16.17
N ASN A 31 -0.08 -0.37 -15.50
CA ASN A 31 -1.28 0.44 -15.63
C ASN A 31 -1.01 1.91 -15.31
N VAL A 32 -1.78 2.81 -15.92
CA VAL A 32 -1.80 4.25 -15.62
C VAL A 32 -3.25 4.66 -15.41
N ASP A 33 -3.58 4.98 -14.18
CA ASP A 33 -4.89 5.50 -13.80
C ASP A 33 -4.77 6.97 -13.35
N ASN A 34 -5.90 7.63 -13.20
CA ASN A 34 -5.93 8.98 -12.66
C ASN A 34 -5.30 9.02 -11.25
N GLY A 35 -4.22 9.78 -11.12
CA GLY A 35 -3.50 9.98 -9.86
C GLY A 35 -2.62 8.82 -9.42
N ARG A 36 -2.32 7.81 -10.27
CA ARG A 36 -1.43 6.71 -9.92
C ARG A 36 -0.86 5.98 -11.13
N VAL A 37 0.33 5.42 -10.95
CA VAL A 37 0.99 4.56 -11.94
C VAL A 37 1.36 3.24 -11.27
N SER A 38 1.03 2.12 -11.93
CA SER A 38 1.38 0.76 -11.50
C SER A 38 2.49 0.21 -12.36
N TYR A 39 3.42 -0.53 -11.76
CA TYR A 39 4.59 -1.09 -12.43
C TYR A 39 5.08 -2.35 -11.74
N LYS A 40 5.85 -3.16 -12.46
CA LYS A 40 6.46 -4.39 -11.95
C LYS A 40 7.92 -4.19 -11.60
N GLY A 41 8.38 -4.95 -10.60
CA GLY A 41 9.78 -5.01 -10.22
C GLY A 41 10.07 -6.09 -9.19
N ASP A 42 11.33 -6.24 -8.83
CA ASP A 42 11.80 -7.12 -7.77
C ASP A 42 11.71 -6.43 -6.38
N ILE A 43 12.19 -7.08 -5.34
CA ILE A 43 12.22 -6.51 -3.99
C ILE A 43 13.09 -5.23 -3.90
N ASN A 44 14.16 -5.12 -4.71
CA ASN A 44 15.03 -3.94 -4.73
C ASN A 44 14.35 -2.73 -5.35
N THR A 45 13.31 -2.95 -6.15
CA THR A 45 12.49 -1.88 -6.76
C THR A 45 11.90 -0.98 -5.70
N CYS A 46 11.50 -1.54 -4.56
CA CYS A 46 10.99 -0.78 -3.41
C CYS A 46 11.99 0.31 -2.98
N ALA A 47 13.24 -0.07 -2.71
CA ALA A 47 14.28 0.87 -2.26
C ALA A 47 14.60 1.90 -3.35
N ARG A 48 14.82 1.46 -4.59
CA ARG A 48 15.15 2.36 -5.72
C ARG A 48 14.03 3.35 -6.03
N ALA A 49 12.78 2.90 -6.06
CA ALA A 49 11.64 3.78 -6.30
C ALA A 49 11.49 4.84 -5.19
N ASN A 50 11.63 4.44 -3.91
CA ASN A 50 11.61 5.37 -2.78
C ASN A 50 12.77 6.39 -2.83
N MET A 51 13.93 6.04 -3.37
CA MET A 51 15.08 6.94 -3.49
C MET A 51 14.98 7.90 -4.67
N PHE A 52 14.55 7.43 -5.83
CA PHE A 52 14.73 8.15 -7.09
C PHE A 52 13.46 8.78 -7.66
N LEU A 53 12.25 8.28 -7.35
CA LEU A 53 11.02 8.92 -7.82
C LEU A 53 10.79 10.27 -7.11
N ARG A 54 10.49 11.29 -7.89
CA ARG A 54 10.33 12.69 -7.39
C ARG A 54 8.90 13.22 -7.45
N THR A 55 8.09 12.66 -8.35
CA THR A 55 6.70 13.12 -8.56
C THR A 55 5.68 12.26 -7.82
N THR A 56 6.10 11.20 -7.15
CA THR A 56 5.23 10.40 -6.27
C THR A 56 5.39 10.80 -4.80
N GLU A 57 4.31 10.69 -4.05
CA GLU A 57 4.33 10.90 -2.59
C GLU A 57 4.71 9.64 -1.83
N ARG A 58 4.43 8.46 -2.39
CA ARG A 58 4.62 7.15 -1.77
C ARG A 58 4.87 6.07 -2.80
N VAL A 59 5.50 4.99 -2.34
CA VAL A 59 5.64 3.75 -3.09
C VAL A 59 4.89 2.67 -2.32
N LEU A 60 3.89 2.08 -2.93
CA LEU A 60 3.01 1.07 -2.34
C LEU A 60 3.30 -0.29 -2.97
N LEU A 61 3.54 -1.31 -2.15
CA LEU A 61 3.63 -2.69 -2.60
C LEU A 61 2.23 -3.28 -2.63
N LYS A 62 1.74 -3.67 -3.80
CA LYS A 62 0.43 -4.32 -3.95
C LYS A 62 0.53 -5.76 -3.44
N VAL A 63 -0.26 -6.06 -2.41
CA VAL A 63 -0.31 -7.38 -1.78
C VAL A 63 -1.42 -8.23 -2.36
N ALA A 64 -2.60 -7.65 -2.55
CA ALA A 64 -3.77 -8.35 -3.08
C ALA A 64 -4.70 -7.42 -3.86
N SER A 65 -5.42 -8.01 -4.82
CA SER A 65 -6.55 -7.37 -5.50
C SER A 65 -7.62 -8.41 -5.75
N PHE A 66 -8.87 -8.09 -5.38
CA PHE A 66 -10.03 -8.98 -5.53
C PHE A 66 -11.33 -8.17 -5.50
N ARG A 67 -12.42 -8.78 -5.94
CA ARG A 67 -13.75 -8.20 -5.83
C ARG A 67 -14.40 -8.58 -4.50
N ALA A 68 -15.04 -7.62 -3.83
CA ALA A 68 -15.86 -7.86 -2.65
C ALA A 68 -17.04 -6.88 -2.59
N GLU A 69 -18.24 -7.42 -2.45
CA GLU A 69 -19.48 -6.66 -2.33
C GLU A 69 -20.06 -6.71 -0.92
N THR A 70 -19.58 -7.65 -0.10
CA THR A 70 -19.97 -7.85 1.29
C THR A 70 -18.77 -7.85 2.22
N PHE A 71 -19.01 -7.58 3.50
CA PHE A 71 -17.96 -7.65 4.52
C PHE A 71 -17.44 -9.07 4.74
N ASP A 72 -18.28 -10.08 4.54
CA ASP A 72 -17.85 -11.48 4.64
C ASP A 72 -16.89 -11.85 3.50
N GLU A 73 -17.20 -11.44 2.27
CA GLU A 73 -16.28 -11.61 1.14
C GLU A 73 -14.95 -10.86 1.35
N LEU A 74 -15.02 -9.64 1.87
CA LEU A 74 -13.82 -8.86 2.22
C LEU A 74 -12.98 -9.60 3.25
N PHE A 75 -13.61 -10.09 4.31
CA PHE A 75 -12.93 -10.82 5.39
C PHE A 75 -12.25 -12.10 4.90
N GLU A 76 -12.98 -12.96 4.18
CA GLU A 76 -12.44 -14.24 3.70
C GLU A 76 -11.33 -14.06 2.67
N ASN A 77 -11.47 -13.11 1.74
CA ASN A 77 -10.41 -12.83 0.76
C ASN A 77 -9.14 -12.27 1.43
N ILE A 78 -9.27 -11.36 2.40
CA ILE A 78 -8.13 -10.84 3.18
C ILE A 78 -7.46 -11.95 3.98
N LYS A 79 -8.24 -12.81 4.61
CA LYS A 79 -7.73 -13.94 5.39
C LYS A 79 -7.01 -14.97 4.52
N ALA A 80 -7.36 -15.10 3.24
CA ALA A 80 -6.72 -16.00 2.29
C ALA A 80 -5.32 -15.53 1.87
N VAL A 81 -5.00 -14.23 1.98
CA VAL A 81 -3.70 -13.67 1.61
C VAL A 81 -2.59 -14.22 2.53
N PRO A 82 -1.42 -14.62 2.00
CA PRO A 82 -0.30 -15.13 2.82
C PRO A 82 0.44 -13.99 3.53
N TRP A 83 -0.19 -13.39 4.54
CA TRP A 83 0.35 -12.25 5.29
C TRP A 83 1.67 -12.55 5.99
N GLU A 84 1.93 -13.79 6.34
CA GLU A 84 3.18 -14.28 6.93
C GLU A 84 4.41 -14.07 6.03
N GLU A 85 4.22 -13.92 4.72
CA GLU A 85 5.30 -13.58 3.79
C GLU A 85 5.70 -12.10 3.84
N PHE A 86 4.83 -11.25 4.37
CA PHE A 86 5.01 -9.79 4.41
C PHE A 86 5.21 -9.23 5.81
N ILE A 87 4.57 -9.82 6.81
CA ILE A 87 4.51 -9.31 8.19
C ILE A 87 5.09 -10.37 9.13
N PRO A 88 6.27 -10.14 9.74
CA PRO A 88 6.83 -11.07 10.71
C PRO A 88 6.02 -11.09 12.02
N VAL A 89 6.31 -12.07 12.89
CA VAL A 89 5.56 -12.31 14.13
C VAL A 89 5.55 -11.13 15.09
N ASP A 90 6.60 -10.33 15.10
CA ASP A 90 6.78 -9.14 15.92
C ASP A 90 6.37 -7.83 15.21
N GLY A 91 5.94 -7.92 13.95
CA GLY A 91 5.58 -6.78 13.13
C GLY A 91 4.35 -6.03 13.65
N LYS A 92 4.46 -4.70 13.67
CA LYS A 92 3.34 -3.81 14.00
C LYS A 92 2.59 -3.42 12.72
N PHE A 93 1.33 -3.82 12.59
CA PHE A 93 0.53 -3.54 11.41
C PHE A 93 -0.82 -2.89 11.73
N TRP A 94 -1.24 -2.00 10.85
CA TRP A 94 -2.55 -1.34 10.91
C TRP A 94 -2.99 -0.85 9.54
N VAL A 95 -4.28 -0.61 9.38
CA VAL A 95 -4.79 0.03 8.15
C VAL A 95 -4.69 1.54 8.31
N ALA A 96 -3.66 2.13 7.72
CA ALA A 96 -3.37 3.57 7.82
C ALA A 96 -4.37 4.43 7.03
N LYS A 97 -4.91 3.88 5.93
CA LYS A 97 -5.91 4.55 5.10
C LYS A 97 -6.81 3.51 4.43
N ALA A 98 -8.11 3.72 4.52
CA ALA A 98 -9.10 3.05 3.70
C ALA A 98 -9.89 4.11 2.92
N SER A 99 -10.14 3.86 1.65
CA SER A 99 -10.99 4.69 0.79
C SER A 99 -11.90 3.81 -0.03
N SER A 100 -13.15 4.26 -0.20
CA SER A 100 -14.13 3.56 -1.01
C SER A 100 -14.84 4.56 -1.93
N ILE A 101 -14.94 4.22 -3.21
CA ILE A 101 -15.55 5.05 -4.24
C ILE A 101 -16.46 4.16 -5.08
N ASN A 102 -17.72 4.56 -5.22
CA ASN A 102 -18.72 3.87 -6.04
C ASN A 102 -18.81 2.36 -5.76
N SER A 103 -18.80 1.99 -4.48
CA SER A 103 -18.75 0.61 -4.02
C SER A 103 -19.81 0.34 -2.96
N LYS A 104 -20.25 -0.91 -2.81
CA LYS A 104 -21.22 -1.32 -1.80
C LYS A 104 -20.67 -1.19 -0.39
N LEU A 105 -19.39 -1.49 -0.20
CA LEU A 105 -18.67 -1.28 1.05
C LEU A 105 -18.19 0.17 1.11
N PHE A 106 -18.89 1.03 1.83
CA PHE A 106 -18.63 2.48 1.82
C PHE A 106 -18.08 3.05 3.13
N SER A 107 -18.13 2.29 4.24
CA SER A 107 -17.64 2.75 5.55
C SER A 107 -16.15 2.48 5.73
N PRO A 108 -15.26 3.49 5.71
CA PRO A 108 -13.82 3.27 5.88
C PRO A 108 -13.45 2.66 7.23
N SER A 109 -14.15 3.03 8.32
CA SER A 109 -13.92 2.49 9.66
C SER A 109 -14.21 0.99 9.75
N ASP A 110 -15.32 0.55 9.16
CA ASP A 110 -15.70 -0.86 9.15
C ASP A 110 -14.75 -1.68 8.28
N ILE A 111 -14.38 -1.15 7.10
CA ILE A 111 -13.37 -1.74 6.23
C ILE A 111 -12.05 -1.95 6.98
N GLN A 112 -11.56 -0.92 7.69
CA GLN A 112 -10.32 -1.01 8.48
C GLN A 112 -10.40 -2.08 9.56
N SER A 113 -11.50 -2.10 10.31
CA SER A 113 -11.72 -3.04 11.41
C SER A 113 -11.77 -4.49 10.92
N ILE A 114 -12.49 -4.74 9.84
CA ILE A 114 -12.65 -6.09 9.26
C ILE A 114 -11.33 -6.59 8.68
N ILE A 115 -10.60 -5.73 7.96
CA ILE A 115 -9.30 -6.09 7.40
C ILE A 115 -8.31 -6.42 8.52
N LYS A 116 -8.22 -5.55 9.55
CA LYS A 116 -7.32 -5.84 10.69
C LYS A 116 -7.68 -7.16 11.35
N LYS A 117 -8.97 -7.43 11.59
CA LYS A 117 -9.44 -8.69 12.18
C LYS A 117 -9.05 -9.90 11.33
N ALA A 118 -9.26 -9.85 10.02
CA ALA A 118 -8.93 -10.95 9.12
C ALA A 118 -7.43 -11.28 9.10
N ILE A 119 -6.57 -10.24 9.08
CA ILE A 119 -5.11 -10.41 9.16
C ILE A 119 -4.69 -11.02 10.49
N VAL A 120 -5.22 -10.50 11.60
CA VAL A 120 -4.95 -11.00 12.94
C VAL A 120 -5.32 -12.48 13.06
N GLU A 121 -6.50 -12.89 12.58
CA GLU A 121 -6.92 -14.28 12.63
C GLU A 121 -6.00 -15.20 11.82
N ARG A 122 -5.57 -14.78 10.62
CA ARG A 122 -4.62 -15.54 9.85
C ARG A 122 -3.28 -15.69 10.54
N LEU A 123 -2.67 -14.58 10.96
CA LEU A 123 -1.35 -14.57 11.56
C LEU A 123 -1.33 -15.32 12.89
N LYS A 124 -2.39 -15.22 13.72
CA LYS A 124 -2.55 -16.05 14.94
C LYS A 124 -2.51 -17.54 14.62
N LYS A 125 -3.21 -17.97 13.59
CA LYS A 125 -3.26 -19.36 13.16
C LYS A 125 -1.90 -19.88 12.67
N ILE A 126 -1.20 -19.06 11.88
CA ILE A 126 0.10 -19.43 11.27
C ILE A 126 1.21 -19.43 12.32
N TYR A 127 1.31 -18.35 13.11
CA TYR A 127 2.36 -18.21 14.12
C TYR A 127 2.06 -18.95 15.43
N LYS A 128 0.84 -19.46 15.60
CA LYS A 128 0.38 -20.16 16.81
C LYS A 128 0.54 -19.31 18.09
N ILE A 129 0.21 -18.03 17.99
CA ILE A 129 0.26 -17.04 19.07
C ILE A 129 -1.13 -16.47 19.36
N GLU A 130 -1.36 -16.05 20.60
CA GLU A 130 -2.59 -15.37 20.98
C GLU A 130 -2.44 -13.85 21.03
N TRP A 131 -1.22 -13.37 21.21
CA TRP A 131 -0.90 -11.96 21.36
C TRP A 131 0.27 -11.56 20.47
N PHE A 132 0.20 -10.35 19.87
CA PHE A 132 1.28 -9.74 19.09
C PHE A 132 2.04 -8.74 19.96
N GLU A 133 3.36 -8.87 20.04
CA GLU A 133 4.21 -7.95 20.81
C GLU A 133 4.33 -6.57 20.17
N GLU A 134 4.14 -6.48 18.85
CA GLU A 134 4.25 -5.26 18.03
C GLU A 134 5.56 -4.48 18.30
N SER A 135 6.64 -5.18 18.65
CA SER A 135 7.95 -4.61 18.99
C SER A 135 8.86 -4.39 17.78
N GLY A 136 8.50 -5.01 16.65
CA GLY A 136 9.28 -4.98 15.41
C GLY A 136 8.95 -3.80 14.49
N SER A 137 9.25 -3.97 13.21
CA SER A 137 9.03 -2.96 12.18
C SER A 137 7.55 -2.68 11.93
N SER A 138 7.27 -1.49 11.41
CA SER A 138 5.92 -1.02 11.11
C SER A 138 5.49 -1.37 9.69
N TYR A 139 4.29 -1.92 9.55
CA TYR A 139 3.67 -2.34 8.29
C TYR A 139 2.32 -1.64 8.09
N PRO A 140 2.32 -0.35 7.71
CA PRO A 140 1.08 0.37 7.46
C PRO A 140 0.44 -0.11 6.16
N LEU A 141 -0.84 -0.40 6.20
CA LEU A 141 -1.63 -0.86 5.07
C LEU A 141 -2.46 0.28 4.50
N ARG A 142 -2.60 0.29 3.18
CA ARG A 142 -3.53 1.16 2.47
C ARG A 142 -4.48 0.34 1.63
N VAL A 143 -5.76 0.65 1.76
CA VAL A 143 -6.84 -0.06 1.09
C VAL A 143 -7.64 0.90 0.25
N THR A 144 -7.86 0.54 -1.00
CA THR A 144 -8.73 1.26 -1.91
C THR A 144 -9.78 0.31 -2.45
N ILE A 145 -11.06 0.69 -2.35
CA ILE A 145 -12.17 -0.02 -2.98
C ILE A 145 -12.73 0.92 -4.05
N MET A 146 -12.76 0.46 -5.28
CA MET A 146 -13.30 1.22 -6.40
C MET A 146 -14.19 0.30 -7.25
N LYS A 147 -15.47 0.61 -7.37
CA LYS A 147 -16.45 -0.21 -8.09
C LYS A 147 -16.42 -1.68 -7.63
N ASP A 148 -16.39 -1.87 -6.31
CA ASP A 148 -16.31 -3.16 -5.61
C ASP A 148 -14.98 -3.94 -5.81
N GLU A 149 -14.01 -3.39 -6.54
CA GLU A 149 -12.64 -3.92 -6.62
C GLU A 149 -11.80 -3.43 -5.45
N VAL A 150 -11.34 -4.35 -4.63
CA VAL A 150 -10.50 -4.11 -3.47
C VAL A 150 -9.04 -4.22 -3.88
N THR A 151 -8.24 -3.22 -3.57
CA THR A 151 -6.78 -3.25 -3.71
C THR A 151 -6.15 -3.01 -2.34
N VAL A 152 -5.31 -3.93 -1.91
CA VAL A 152 -4.61 -3.86 -0.62
C VAL A 152 -3.12 -3.74 -0.86
N CYS A 153 -2.52 -2.70 -0.27
CA CYS A 153 -1.11 -2.40 -0.42
C CYS A 153 -0.42 -2.23 0.93
N LEU A 154 0.85 -2.57 0.99
CA LEU A 154 1.77 -2.15 2.06
C LEU A 154 2.40 -0.80 1.67
N ASP A 155 2.39 0.16 2.59
CA ASP A 155 3.08 1.43 2.42
C ASP A 155 4.56 1.26 2.77
N THR A 156 5.44 1.41 1.78
CA THR A 156 6.87 1.20 1.94
C THR A 156 7.66 2.48 2.19
N SER A 157 7.00 3.64 2.17
CA SER A 157 7.67 4.94 2.23
C SER A 157 7.78 5.54 3.64
N GLY A 158 6.96 5.05 4.59
CA GLY A 158 6.88 5.66 5.93
C GLY A 158 6.31 7.08 5.85
N GLU A 159 7.13 8.10 6.03
CA GLU A 159 6.74 9.48 5.77
C GLU A 159 6.60 9.76 4.28
N SER A 160 5.81 10.79 3.94
CA SER A 160 5.64 11.20 2.54
C SER A 160 6.97 11.62 1.93
N LEU A 161 7.24 11.19 0.70
CA LEU A 161 8.55 11.35 0.04
C LEU A 161 8.98 12.80 -0.17
N HIS A 162 8.06 13.77 -0.16
CA HIS A 162 8.40 15.19 -0.20
C HIS A 162 9.15 15.66 1.08
N ARG A 163 9.12 14.87 2.17
CA ARG A 163 9.80 15.14 3.44
C ARG A 163 11.15 14.43 3.57
N ARG A 164 11.88 14.23 2.49
CA ARG A 164 13.17 13.48 2.48
C ARG A 164 14.33 14.15 3.24
N GLY A 165 14.08 15.21 4.00
CA GLY A 165 15.09 15.83 4.87
C GLY A 165 16.10 16.76 4.18
N TYR A 166 16.04 16.95 2.85
CA TYR A 166 16.91 17.91 2.16
C TYR A 166 16.44 19.37 2.28
N ARG A 167 15.20 19.61 2.72
CA ARG A 167 14.71 20.96 3.05
C ARG A 167 15.11 21.30 4.48
N LYS A 168 16.17 22.08 4.64
CA LYS A 168 16.66 22.56 5.95
C LYS A 168 15.89 23.75 6.49
N LEU A 169 15.30 24.55 5.59
CA LEU A 169 14.52 25.74 5.95
C LEU A 169 13.09 25.57 5.42
N THR A 170 12.13 25.71 6.30
CA THR A 170 10.69 25.63 5.95
C THR A 170 9.98 26.89 6.42
N SER A 171 9.11 27.45 5.58
CA SER A 171 8.18 28.53 5.97
C SER A 171 6.93 27.95 6.63
N LYS A 172 6.03 28.84 7.14
CA LYS A 172 4.75 28.43 7.74
C LYS A 172 3.83 27.70 6.75
N ALA A 173 3.97 27.95 5.45
CA ALA A 173 3.20 27.33 4.38
C ALA A 173 4.15 26.96 3.22
N PRO A 174 4.96 25.87 3.36
CA PRO A 174 5.87 25.46 2.31
C PRO A 174 5.09 24.92 1.09
N ILE A 175 5.62 25.18 -0.09
CA ILE A 175 5.15 24.50 -1.31
C ILE A 175 5.56 23.03 -1.22
N THR A 176 4.62 22.13 -1.38
CA THR A 176 4.82 20.67 -1.37
C THR A 176 5.20 20.14 -2.74
#